data_f9d22b671aaa2806a60d20e9d1e2970a
#
_entry.id   f9d22b671aaa2806a60d20e9d1e2970a
#
_cell.length_a   1.000
_cell.length_b   1.000
_cell.length_c   1.000
_cell.angle_alpha   90.00
_cell.angle_beta   90.00
_cell.angle_gamma   90.00
#
_symmetry.space_group_name_H-M   'P 1'
#
loop_
_entity.id
_entity.type
_entity.pdbx_description
1 polymer ?
#
loop_
_entity_poly.entity_id
_entity_poly.type
_entity_poly.pdbx_seq_one_letter_code
_entity_poly.pdbx_strand_id
1 'polypeptide(L)'
;RNRVIERFDIPGQRMRGTRLLQPQFDAHQLDIDTAALAEKEQRDRAKLNAILKFAYSRTCRQQWVLDYFGDKEAKPCGRCNGCNNDASGDFRPPANEEEKTIVRKALSGVARMSWKNGPDSYRARFGKRRIIQMLLGSKQASADWFDASELSTYGILKPEGKVYVDSLFNSLEQVGLVQTEDGEYPLLVLTAKGIEIMQDRASFEL
;
A
#
# COMPACT_ATOMS: atom_id res chain seq x y z
N ARG A 1 14.80 33.83 -16.70
CA ARG A 1 14.78 32.92 -15.48
C ARG A 1 14.95 33.83 -14.28
N ASN A 2 13.87 34.04 -13.52
CA ASN A 2 13.87 34.85 -12.31
C ASN A 2 14.63 34.07 -11.22
N ARG A 3 15.79 34.58 -10.79
CA ARG A 3 16.54 34.03 -9.67
C ARG A 3 15.84 34.45 -8.37
N VAL A 4 14.87 33.68 -7.92
CA VAL A 4 14.12 33.94 -6.68
C VAL A 4 14.83 33.34 -5.48
N ILE A 5 15.45 32.18 -5.67
CA ILE A 5 16.19 31.45 -4.63
C ILE A 5 17.58 31.06 -5.10
N GLU A 6 18.50 30.98 -4.15
CA GLU A 6 19.85 30.44 -4.35
C GLU A 6 20.09 29.27 -3.42
N ARG A 7 20.71 28.20 -3.96
CA ARG A 7 21.24 27.11 -3.15
C ARG A 7 22.72 27.28 -2.96
N PHE A 8 23.19 27.11 -1.74
CA PHE A 8 24.60 27.22 -1.38
C PHE A 8 25.03 26.06 -0.48
N ASP A 9 26.28 25.68 -0.60
CA ASP A 9 26.86 24.63 0.23
C ASP A 9 27.24 25.22 1.61
N ILE A 10 26.86 24.54 2.68
CA ILE A 10 27.22 24.92 4.06
C ILE A 10 28.49 24.14 4.41
N PRO A 11 29.61 24.84 4.70
CA PRO A 11 30.87 24.17 5.05
C PRO A 11 30.68 23.20 6.22
N GLY A 12 31.17 21.97 6.07
CA GLY A 12 31.08 20.91 7.10
C GLY A 12 29.73 20.22 7.22
N GLN A 13 28.73 20.53 6.39
CA GLN A 13 27.45 19.88 6.39
C GLN A 13 27.15 19.19 5.04
N ARG A 14 26.45 18.05 5.08
CA ARG A 14 25.95 17.37 3.85
C ARG A 14 24.73 18.03 3.24
N MET A 15 24.04 18.89 3.98
CA MET A 15 22.86 19.60 3.53
C MET A 15 23.22 20.92 2.87
N ARG A 16 22.52 21.26 1.79
CA ARG A 16 22.63 22.57 1.14
C ARG A 16 21.69 23.57 1.79
N GLY A 17 22.19 24.79 2.01
CA GLY A 17 21.36 25.91 2.40
C GLY A 17 20.57 26.46 1.23
N THR A 18 19.44 27.06 1.51
CA THR A 18 18.63 27.80 0.52
C THR A 18 18.36 29.17 1.08
N ARG A 19 18.65 30.23 0.33
CA ARG A 19 18.27 31.60 0.70
C ARG A 19 17.38 32.22 -0.37
N LEU A 20 16.45 33.04 0.07
CA LEU A 20 15.59 33.84 -0.78
C LEU A 20 16.38 35.08 -1.23
N LEU A 21 16.49 35.27 -2.56
CA LEU A 21 17.19 36.43 -3.14
C LEU A 21 16.29 37.65 -3.28
N GLN A 22 14.98 37.42 -3.38
CA GLN A 22 13.98 38.47 -3.55
C GLN A 22 12.83 38.29 -2.56
N PRO A 23 12.91 38.87 -1.35
CA PRO A 23 11.99 38.58 -0.25
C PRO A 23 10.56 39.14 -0.43
N GLN A 24 10.28 39.92 -1.45
CA GLN A 24 8.98 40.55 -1.67
C GLN A 24 8.32 40.10 -2.98
N PHE A 25 8.45 38.80 -3.31
CA PHE A 25 7.76 38.23 -4.47
C PHE A 25 6.37 37.76 -4.03
N ASP A 26 5.33 38.33 -4.65
CA ASP A 26 4.00 37.75 -4.54
C ASP A 26 3.96 36.43 -5.32
N ALA A 27 3.33 35.39 -4.77
CA ALA A 27 3.24 34.09 -5.40
C ALA A 27 2.66 34.15 -6.83
N HIS A 28 1.77 35.10 -7.08
CA HIS A 28 1.17 35.33 -8.40
C HIS A 28 2.14 35.95 -9.44
N GLN A 29 3.29 36.48 -9.00
CA GLN A 29 4.31 37.05 -9.87
C GLN A 29 5.38 36.03 -10.28
N LEU A 30 5.32 34.83 -9.74
CA LEU A 30 6.19 33.73 -10.12
C LEU A 30 5.69 33.13 -11.43
N ASP A 31 6.53 33.23 -12.46
CA ASP A 31 6.30 32.54 -13.75
C ASP A 31 6.56 31.03 -13.55
N ILE A 32 5.61 30.35 -12.89
CA ILE A 32 5.64 28.92 -12.62
C ILE A 32 4.62 28.27 -13.56
N ASP A 33 5.11 27.45 -14.46
CA ASP A 33 4.26 26.59 -15.28
C ASP A 33 3.66 25.47 -14.41
N THR A 34 2.49 25.74 -13.85
CA THR A 34 1.77 24.80 -13.00
C THR A 34 1.29 23.57 -13.75
N ALA A 35 1.02 23.71 -15.06
CA ALA A 35 0.63 22.58 -15.91
C ALA A 35 1.81 21.61 -16.11
N ALA A 36 3.00 22.12 -16.39
CA ALA A 36 4.21 21.30 -16.50
C ALA A 36 4.58 20.64 -15.17
N LEU A 37 4.33 21.29 -14.03
CA LEU A 37 4.53 20.67 -12.71
C LEU A 37 3.54 19.53 -12.44
N ALA A 38 2.27 19.73 -12.75
CA ALA A 38 1.25 18.69 -12.61
C ALA A 38 1.54 17.48 -13.51
N GLU A 39 1.93 17.73 -14.76
CA GLU A 39 2.34 16.66 -15.68
C GLU A 39 3.57 15.90 -15.17
N LYS A 40 4.56 16.61 -14.62
CA LYS A 40 5.72 15.98 -14.01
C LYS A 40 5.33 15.11 -12.81
N GLU A 41 4.48 15.61 -11.92
CA GLU A 41 3.99 14.84 -10.77
C GLU A 41 3.27 13.58 -11.23
N GLN A 42 2.41 13.67 -12.22
CA GLN A 42 1.70 12.51 -12.78
C GLN A 42 2.67 11.47 -13.35
N ARG A 43 3.70 11.90 -14.08
CA ARG A 43 4.74 11.01 -14.61
C ARG A 43 5.54 10.33 -13.48
N ASP A 44 5.90 11.09 -12.45
CA ASP A 44 6.67 10.57 -11.32
C ASP A 44 5.83 9.58 -10.50
N ARG A 45 4.52 9.84 -10.30
CA ARG A 45 3.57 8.87 -9.72
C ARG A 45 3.44 7.60 -10.56
N ALA A 46 3.32 7.74 -11.88
CA ALA A 46 3.21 6.58 -12.77
C ALA A 46 4.47 5.69 -12.68
N LYS A 47 5.67 6.28 -12.63
CA LYS A 47 6.93 5.54 -12.44
C LYS A 47 6.99 4.84 -11.09
N LEU A 48 6.60 5.53 -10.01
CA LEU A 48 6.55 4.92 -8.67
C LEU A 48 5.60 3.72 -8.65
N ASN A 49 4.40 3.87 -9.19
CA ASN A 49 3.42 2.79 -9.28
C ASN A 49 3.93 1.62 -10.12
N ALA A 50 4.63 1.89 -11.23
CA ALA A 50 5.27 0.86 -12.02
C ALA A 50 6.32 0.09 -11.24
N ILE A 51 7.20 0.76 -10.49
CA ILE A 51 8.20 0.11 -9.63
C ILE A 51 7.53 -0.74 -8.54
N LEU A 52 6.47 -0.24 -7.91
CA LEU A 52 5.70 -1.00 -6.93
C LEU A 52 5.06 -2.25 -7.56
N LYS A 53 4.42 -2.10 -8.73
CA LYS A 53 3.87 -3.24 -9.48
C LYS A 53 4.95 -4.27 -9.82
N PHE A 54 6.13 -3.83 -10.23
CA PHE A 54 7.26 -4.73 -10.48
C PHE A 54 7.69 -5.48 -9.21
N ALA A 55 7.84 -4.78 -8.08
CA ALA A 55 8.28 -5.37 -6.82
C ALA A 55 7.33 -6.46 -6.33
N TYR A 56 6.02 -6.26 -6.49
CA TYR A 56 4.98 -7.20 -6.08
C TYR A 56 4.54 -8.16 -7.18
N SER A 57 5.06 -8.04 -8.41
CA SER A 57 4.70 -8.92 -9.52
C SER A 57 5.26 -10.33 -9.30
N ARG A 58 4.43 -11.33 -9.62
CA ARG A 58 4.81 -12.75 -9.69
C ARG A 58 5.09 -13.24 -11.11
N THR A 59 4.97 -12.34 -12.09
CA THR A 59 5.28 -12.66 -13.47
C THR A 59 6.78 -12.64 -13.73
N CYS A 60 7.20 -13.10 -14.89
CA CYS A 60 8.61 -13.03 -15.29
C CYS A 60 9.15 -11.61 -15.14
N ARG A 61 10.15 -11.43 -14.28
CA ARG A 61 10.74 -10.10 -14.02
C ARG A 61 11.41 -9.50 -15.25
N GLN A 62 12.06 -10.32 -16.06
CA GLN A 62 12.69 -9.87 -17.30
C GLN A 62 11.63 -9.43 -18.31
N GLN A 63 10.60 -10.23 -18.50
CA GLN A 63 9.48 -9.89 -19.38
C GLN A 63 8.81 -8.59 -18.94
N TRP A 64 8.56 -8.43 -17.65
CA TRP A 64 7.94 -7.23 -17.10
C TRP A 64 8.77 -5.96 -17.40
N VAL A 65 10.11 -6.05 -17.23
CA VAL A 65 11.01 -4.93 -17.52
C VAL A 65 11.01 -4.60 -19.01
N LEU A 66 11.10 -5.61 -19.88
CA LEU A 66 11.10 -5.42 -21.32
C LEU A 66 9.77 -4.80 -21.79
N ASP A 67 8.63 -5.29 -21.29
CA ASP A 67 7.31 -4.75 -21.58
C ASP A 67 7.18 -3.28 -21.12
N TYR A 68 7.74 -2.94 -19.95
CA TYR A 68 7.76 -1.55 -19.45
C TYR A 68 8.55 -0.63 -20.39
N PHE A 69 9.62 -1.10 -21.02
CA PHE A 69 10.40 -0.35 -22.00
C PHE A 69 9.89 -0.48 -23.44
N GLY A 70 8.72 -1.09 -23.65
CA GLY A 70 8.00 -1.09 -24.92
C GLY A 70 8.13 -2.37 -25.75
N ASP A 71 8.88 -3.37 -25.30
CA ASP A 71 8.94 -4.68 -25.94
C ASP A 71 7.73 -5.54 -25.55
N LYS A 72 6.66 -5.44 -26.36
CA LYS A 72 5.40 -6.15 -26.14
C LYS A 72 5.45 -7.64 -26.56
N GLU A 73 6.51 -8.05 -27.24
CA GLU A 73 6.71 -9.44 -27.67
C GLU A 73 7.66 -10.20 -26.73
N ALA A 74 8.11 -9.57 -25.65
CA ALA A 74 8.99 -10.17 -24.68
C ALA A 74 8.39 -11.46 -24.09
N LYS A 75 9.19 -12.53 -24.09
CA LYS A 75 8.80 -13.84 -23.55
C LYS A 75 9.36 -14.06 -22.15
N PRO A 76 8.73 -14.93 -21.35
CA PRO A 76 9.29 -15.33 -20.05
C PRO A 76 10.71 -15.89 -20.18
N CYS A 77 11.60 -15.48 -19.27
CA CYS A 77 13.03 -15.85 -19.34
C CYS A 77 13.34 -17.29 -18.86
N GLY A 78 12.38 -17.97 -18.22
CA GLY A 78 12.52 -19.34 -17.71
C GLY A 78 13.47 -19.54 -16.53
N ARG A 79 14.12 -18.48 -16.01
CA ARG A 79 15.19 -18.59 -14.99
C ARG A 79 15.05 -17.66 -13.78
N CYS A 80 14.12 -16.71 -13.80
CA CYS A 80 13.88 -15.86 -12.64
C CYS A 80 12.87 -16.52 -11.69
N ASN A 81 12.79 -16.03 -10.48
CA ASN A 81 11.83 -16.53 -9.48
C ASN A 81 10.37 -16.43 -9.96
N GLY A 82 10.00 -15.45 -10.78
CA GLY A 82 8.69 -15.38 -11.39
C GLY A 82 8.42 -16.44 -12.49
N CYS A 83 9.48 -17.05 -13.07
CA CYS A 83 9.35 -18.13 -14.06
C CYS A 83 9.42 -19.52 -13.43
N ASN A 84 10.28 -19.69 -12.42
CA ASN A 84 10.53 -21.01 -11.82
C ASN A 84 9.48 -21.40 -10.78
N ASN A 85 8.42 -20.59 -10.62
CA ASN A 85 7.42 -20.79 -9.57
C ASN A 85 8.00 -20.91 -8.15
N ASP A 86 9.30 -20.61 -7.96
CA ASP A 86 9.91 -20.39 -6.65
C ASP A 86 9.34 -19.13 -5.97
N ALA A 87 8.46 -18.43 -6.69
CA ALA A 87 7.49 -17.48 -6.17
C ALA A 87 6.22 -18.18 -5.62
N SER A 88 6.22 -19.49 -5.51
CA SER A 88 5.60 -20.11 -4.37
C SER A 88 6.41 -19.65 -3.15
N GLY A 89 6.23 -18.43 -2.69
CA GLY A 89 6.33 -18.28 -1.27
C GLY A 89 5.61 -19.50 -0.76
N ASP A 90 6.24 -20.29 0.07
CA ASP A 90 5.65 -21.51 0.61
C ASP A 90 4.31 -21.12 1.25
N PHE A 91 3.26 -20.98 0.40
CA PHE A 91 1.91 -20.85 0.91
C PHE A 91 1.62 -22.17 1.57
N ARG A 92 1.65 -22.12 2.84
CA ARG A 92 1.35 -23.26 3.70
C ARG A 92 -0.02 -23.07 4.32
N PRO A 93 -0.72 -24.13 4.63
CA PRO A 93 -1.87 -24.02 5.50
C PRO A 93 -1.45 -23.40 6.84
N PRO A 94 -2.34 -22.72 7.54
CA PRO A 94 -2.06 -22.20 8.87
C PRO A 94 -1.46 -23.28 9.77
N ALA A 95 -0.38 -22.93 10.49
CA ALA A 95 0.35 -23.90 11.31
C ALA A 95 -0.51 -24.46 12.47
N ASN A 96 -1.46 -23.67 12.94
CA ASN A 96 -2.33 -24.01 14.08
C ASN A 96 -3.62 -23.16 14.05
N GLU A 97 -4.53 -23.45 14.98
CA GLU A 97 -5.80 -22.71 15.13
C GLU A 97 -5.59 -21.25 15.58
N GLU A 98 -4.47 -20.97 16.26
CA GLU A 98 -4.12 -19.60 16.66
C GLU A 98 -3.84 -18.72 15.43
N GLU A 99 -3.04 -19.21 14.49
CA GLU A 99 -2.75 -18.51 13.24
C GLU A 99 -4.02 -18.28 12.39
N LYS A 100 -4.91 -19.27 12.31
CA LYS A 100 -6.24 -19.10 11.68
C LYS A 100 -7.03 -18.01 12.36
N THR A 101 -7.01 -17.98 13.68
CA THR A 101 -7.71 -16.97 14.48
C THR A 101 -7.14 -15.57 14.22
N ILE A 102 -5.83 -15.43 14.13
CA ILE A 102 -5.16 -14.15 13.81
C ILE A 102 -5.58 -13.65 12.43
N VAL A 103 -5.57 -14.52 11.42
CA VAL A 103 -6.04 -14.18 10.08
C VAL A 103 -7.50 -13.71 10.09
N ARG A 104 -8.39 -14.45 10.76
CA ARG A 104 -9.81 -14.07 10.86
C ARG A 104 -10.02 -12.77 11.61
N LYS A 105 -9.23 -12.49 12.65
CA LYS A 105 -9.21 -11.19 13.34
C LYS A 105 -8.77 -10.07 12.40
N ALA A 106 -7.73 -10.28 11.59
CA ALA A 106 -7.26 -9.31 10.62
C ALA A 106 -8.34 -8.99 9.57
N LEU A 107 -8.95 -10.02 8.96
CA LEU A 107 -10.04 -9.87 7.98
C LEU A 107 -11.27 -9.20 8.61
N SER A 108 -11.63 -9.56 9.84
CA SER A 108 -12.73 -8.91 10.58
C SER A 108 -12.43 -7.43 10.84
N GLY A 109 -11.17 -7.06 11.06
CA GLY A 109 -10.74 -5.68 11.16
C GLY A 109 -10.95 -4.91 9.86
N VAL A 110 -10.62 -5.51 8.71
CA VAL A 110 -10.91 -4.91 7.39
C VAL A 110 -12.42 -4.71 7.20
N ALA A 111 -13.23 -5.73 7.51
CA ALA A 111 -14.69 -5.67 7.40
C ALA A 111 -15.28 -4.51 8.23
N ARG A 112 -14.84 -4.36 9.48
CA ARG A 112 -15.35 -3.31 10.40
C ARG A 112 -14.87 -1.91 10.04
N MET A 113 -13.76 -1.80 9.35
CA MET A 113 -13.23 -0.56 8.80
C MET A 113 -13.74 -0.27 7.39
N SER A 114 -14.66 -1.08 6.86
CA SER A 114 -15.29 -0.91 5.55
C SER A 114 -16.76 -0.52 5.69
N TRP A 115 -17.34 0.06 4.64
CA TRP A 115 -18.79 0.25 4.57
C TRP A 115 -19.46 -1.10 4.29
N LYS A 116 -20.40 -1.50 5.15
CA LYS A 116 -21.19 -2.70 4.90
C LYS A 116 -22.26 -2.38 3.85
N ASN A 117 -22.25 -3.14 2.75
CA ASN A 117 -23.16 -2.95 1.61
C ASN A 117 -24.02 -4.20 1.35
N GLY A 118 -24.40 -4.93 2.42
CA GLY A 118 -25.15 -6.17 2.36
C GLY A 118 -24.62 -7.21 3.34
N PRO A 119 -25.18 -8.43 3.36
CA PRO A 119 -24.75 -9.49 4.29
C PRO A 119 -23.27 -9.87 4.11
N ASP A 120 -22.85 -10.09 2.88
CA ASP A 120 -21.51 -10.53 2.50
C ASP A 120 -20.86 -9.56 1.49
N SER A 121 -21.11 -8.25 1.63
CA SER A 121 -20.55 -7.23 0.74
C SER A 121 -20.00 -6.06 1.52
N TYR A 122 -18.78 -5.66 1.17
CA TYR A 122 -18.06 -4.58 1.82
C TYR A 122 -17.50 -3.63 0.74
N ARG A 123 -17.56 -2.34 1.01
CA ARG A 123 -16.96 -1.29 0.19
C ARG A 123 -15.80 -0.67 0.95
N ALA A 124 -14.69 -0.46 0.27
CA ALA A 124 -13.49 0.14 0.84
C ALA A 124 -13.79 1.53 1.43
N ARG A 125 -13.19 1.83 2.59
CA ARG A 125 -13.32 3.10 3.30
C ARG A 125 -12.00 3.68 3.75
N PHE A 126 -11.07 2.83 4.14
CA PHE A 126 -9.77 3.21 4.68
C PHE A 126 -8.64 2.47 3.98
N GLY A 127 -7.47 3.11 3.95
CA GLY A 127 -6.24 2.48 3.47
C GLY A 127 -5.64 1.49 4.47
N LYS A 128 -4.83 0.56 3.97
CA LYS A 128 -4.15 -0.51 4.71
C LYS A 128 -3.49 -0.02 6.01
N ARG A 129 -2.74 1.09 5.94
CA ARG A 129 -2.05 1.65 7.12
C ARG A 129 -2.99 1.96 8.28
N ARG A 130 -4.14 2.58 8.00
CA ARG A 130 -5.11 2.96 9.05
C ARG A 130 -5.78 1.73 9.66
N ILE A 131 -6.07 0.71 8.85
CA ILE A 131 -6.62 -0.56 9.33
C ILE A 131 -5.63 -1.26 10.26
N ILE A 132 -4.35 -1.34 9.88
CA ILE A 132 -3.30 -1.90 10.73
C ILE A 132 -3.16 -1.11 12.04
N GLN A 133 -3.18 0.22 11.98
CA GLN A 133 -3.16 1.06 13.18
C GLN A 133 -4.33 0.76 14.13
N MET A 134 -5.54 0.56 13.59
CA MET A 134 -6.72 0.18 14.37
C MET A 134 -6.53 -1.18 15.04
N LEU A 135 -6.07 -2.19 14.30
CA LEU A 135 -5.82 -3.54 14.81
C LEU A 135 -4.74 -3.57 15.89
N LEU A 136 -3.80 -2.65 15.85
CA LEU A 136 -2.74 -2.48 16.86
C LEU A 136 -3.15 -1.59 18.04
N GLY A 137 -4.36 -1.01 18.02
CA GLY A 137 -4.83 -0.13 19.09
C GLY A 137 -4.17 1.25 19.12
N SER A 138 -3.77 1.76 17.95
CA SER A 138 -3.18 3.11 17.84
C SER A 138 -4.26 4.18 17.75
N LYS A 139 -4.12 5.24 18.55
CA LYS A 139 -4.99 6.42 18.49
C LYS A 139 -4.99 7.11 17.12
N GLN A 140 -3.92 6.93 16.33
CA GLN A 140 -3.83 7.47 14.97
C GLN A 140 -4.79 6.82 13.96
N ALA A 141 -5.46 5.73 14.34
CA ALA A 141 -6.51 5.10 13.52
C ALA A 141 -7.79 5.92 13.48
N SER A 142 -8.05 6.72 14.51
CA SER A 142 -9.23 7.60 14.62
C SER A 142 -9.01 8.91 13.83
N ALA A 143 -10.13 9.59 13.54
CA ALA A 143 -10.20 10.92 12.96
C ALA A 143 -11.37 11.65 13.62
N ASP A 144 -11.48 12.98 13.46
CA ASP A 144 -12.52 13.79 14.09
C ASP A 144 -13.95 13.29 13.82
N TRP A 145 -14.17 12.63 12.69
CA TRP A 145 -15.44 12.09 12.23
C TRP A 145 -15.58 10.56 12.40
N PHE A 146 -14.55 9.88 12.96
CA PHE A 146 -14.53 8.42 13.11
C PHE A 146 -13.65 8.00 14.29
N ASP A 147 -14.27 7.39 15.30
CA ASP A 147 -13.54 6.82 16.43
C ASP A 147 -13.30 5.31 16.22
N ALA A 148 -12.08 4.95 15.91
CA ALA A 148 -11.68 3.57 15.73
C ALA A 148 -11.67 2.77 17.04
N SER A 149 -11.60 3.43 18.20
CA SER A 149 -11.57 2.76 19.51
C SER A 149 -12.89 2.12 19.90
N GLU A 150 -14.01 2.55 19.29
CA GLU A 150 -15.32 1.94 19.48
C GLU A 150 -15.49 0.59 18.76
N LEU A 151 -14.57 0.25 17.85
CA LEU A 151 -14.64 -1.00 17.13
C LEU A 151 -14.18 -2.17 18.01
N SER A 152 -14.94 -3.26 18.01
CA SER A 152 -14.61 -4.48 18.78
C SER A 152 -13.30 -5.15 18.33
N THR A 153 -12.74 -4.74 17.19
CA THR A 153 -11.45 -5.19 16.66
C THR A 153 -10.30 -4.23 16.97
N TYR A 154 -10.57 -3.14 17.71
CA TYR A 154 -9.52 -2.20 18.09
C TYR A 154 -8.50 -2.87 19.03
N GLY A 155 -7.24 -2.83 18.64
CA GLY A 155 -6.14 -3.40 19.42
C GLY A 155 -6.11 -4.92 19.49
N ILE A 156 -6.97 -5.64 18.75
CA ILE A 156 -7.10 -7.11 18.87
C ILE A 156 -5.85 -7.86 18.40
N LEU A 157 -4.99 -7.23 17.57
CA LEU A 157 -3.71 -7.77 17.13
C LEU A 157 -2.51 -7.05 17.76
N LYS A 158 -2.71 -6.28 18.82
CA LYS A 158 -1.64 -5.62 19.54
C LYS A 158 -0.56 -6.60 20.07
N PRO A 159 -0.92 -7.79 20.59
CA PRO A 159 0.07 -8.78 21.05
C PRO A 159 1.04 -9.25 19.96
N GLU A 160 0.57 -9.30 18.70
CA GLU A 160 1.34 -9.79 17.55
C GLU A 160 2.46 -8.82 17.12
N GLY A 161 2.32 -7.56 17.48
CA GLY A 161 3.27 -6.51 17.13
C GLY A 161 3.18 -6.04 15.67
N LYS A 162 3.69 -4.82 15.45
CA LYS A 162 3.54 -4.12 14.17
C LYS A 162 4.19 -4.87 12.99
N VAL A 163 5.40 -5.38 13.18
CA VAL A 163 6.17 -6.04 12.12
C VAL A 163 5.43 -7.28 11.59
N TYR A 164 4.90 -8.09 12.51
CA TYR A 164 4.12 -9.27 12.15
C TYR A 164 2.84 -8.90 11.41
N VAL A 165 2.08 -7.92 11.91
CA VAL A 165 0.81 -7.51 11.30
C VAL A 165 1.03 -6.88 9.92
N ASP A 166 2.08 -6.06 9.74
CA ASP A 166 2.46 -5.54 8.42
C ASP A 166 2.78 -6.70 7.43
N SER A 167 3.56 -7.70 7.86
CA SER A 167 3.87 -8.89 7.06
C SER A 167 2.64 -9.72 6.73
N LEU A 168 1.77 -9.95 7.72
CA LEU A 168 0.51 -10.66 7.55
C LEU A 168 -0.34 -10.00 6.46
N PHE A 169 -0.52 -8.68 6.49
CA PHE A 169 -1.30 -7.98 5.47
C PHE A 169 -0.69 -8.07 4.06
N ASN A 170 0.63 -8.13 3.95
CA ASN A 170 1.29 -8.39 2.68
C ASN A 170 0.94 -9.81 2.16
N SER A 171 0.98 -10.82 3.05
CA SER A 171 0.57 -12.19 2.69
C SER A 171 -0.90 -12.25 2.31
N LEU A 172 -1.81 -11.61 3.07
CA LEU A 172 -3.24 -11.58 2.77
C LEU A 172 -3.55 -10.97 1.39
N GLU A 173 -2.83 -9.92 0.99
CA GLU A 173 -2.92 -9.36 -0.37
C GLU A 173 -2.38 -10.33 -1.42
N GLN A 174 -1.25 -11.00 -1.12
CA GLN A 174 -0.63 -11.95 -2.04
C GLN A 174 -1.52 -13.16 -2.33
N VAL A 175 -2.19 -13.69 -1.31
CA VAL A 175 -3.11 -14.84 -1.46
C VAL A 175 -4.51 -14.40 -1.90
N GLY A 176 -4.73 -13.11 -2.10
CA GLY A 176 -5.97 -12.54 -2.61
C GLY A 176 -7.13 -12.58 -1.63
N LEU A 177 -6.89 -12.48 -0.33
CA LEU A 177 -7.94 -12.36 0.70
C LEU A 177 -8.39 -10.93 0.92
N VAL A 178 -7.50 -9.99 0.66
CA VAL A 178 -7.77 -8.56 0.60
C VAL A 178 -7.17 -8.00 -0.68
N GLN A 179 -7.69 -6.88 -1.13
CA GLN A 179 -7.15 -6.18 -2.29
C GLN A 179 -7.15 -4.67 -2.03
N THR A 180 -6.17 -3.99 -2.62
CA THR A 180 -6.11 -2.54 -2.63
C THR A 180 -6.79 -2.04 -3.90
N GLU A 181 -7.80 -1.18 -3.75
CA GLU A 181 -8.45 -0.49 -4.84
C GLU A 181 -7.59 0.70 -5.27
N ASP A 182 -7.33 0.81 -6.58
CA ASP A 182 -6.57 1.91 -7.17
C ASP A 182 -7.40 3.20 -7.12
N GLY A 183 -6.78 4.31 -6.68
CA GLY A 183 -7.38 5.63 -6.59
C GLY A 183 -6.37 6.67 -6.16
N GLU A 184 -6.82 7.90 -6.00
CA GLU A 184 -5.99 8.98 -5.43
C GLU A 184 -5.44 8.58 -4.05
N TYR A 185 -6.26 7.85 -3.28
CA TYR A 185 -5.90 7.24 -2.00
C TYR A 185 -6.18 5.74 -2.08
N PRO A 186 -5.13 4.87 -2.02
CA PRO A 186 -5.32 3.42 -2.07
C PRO A 186 -6.14 2.95 -0.86
N LEU A 187 -7.28 2.32 -1.12
CA LEU A 187 -8.18 1.81 -0.10
C LEU A 187 -8.15 0.28 -0.09
N LEU A 188 -8.19 -0.32 1.10
CA LEU A 188 -8.16 -1.77 1.26
C LEU A 188 -9.57 -2.32 1.46
N VAL A 189 -9.89 -3.42 0.76
CA VAL A 189 -11.19 -4.10 0.86
C VAL A 189 -11.00 -5.62 0.92
N LEU A 190 -11.99 -6.32 1.49
CA LEU A 190 -12.09 -7.76 1.44
C LEU A 190 -12.46 -8.25 0.03
N THR A 191 -11.82 -9.32 -0.40
CA THR A 191 -12.29 -10.09 -1.57
C THR A 191 -13.41 -11.05 -1.18
N ALA A 192 -14.11 -11.64 -2.15
CA ALA A 192 -15.08 -12.70 -1.89
C ALA A 192 -14.44 -13.88 -1.11
N LYS A 193 -13.23 -14.30 -1.51
CA LYS A 193 -12.46 -15.33 -0.81
C LYS A 193 -12.14 -14.93 0.64
N GLY A 194 -11.75 -13.68 0.86
CA GLY A 194 -11.47 -13.17 2.20
C GLY A 194 -12.70 -13.18 3.10
N ILE A 195 -13.88 -12.91 2.56
CA ILE A 195 -15.15 -12.95 3.29
C ILE A 195 -15.49 -14.38 3.73
N GLU A 196 -15.35 -15.37 2.85
CA GLU A 196 -15.59 -16.78 3.16
C GLU A 196 -14.67 -17.29 4.29
N ILE A 197 -13.37 -16.93 4.24
CA ILE A 197 -12.41 -17.30 5.27
C ILE A 197 -12.67 -16.57 6.58
N MET A 198 -13.02 -15.30 6.55
CA MET A 198 -13.42 -14.54 7.74
C MET A 198 -14.59 -15.22 8.46
N GLN A 199 -15.52 -15.80 7.70
CA GLN A 199 -16.72 -16.49 8.20
C GLN A 199 -16.52 -17.97 8.47
N ASP A 200 -15.30 -18.50 8.34
CA ASP A 200 -14.95 -19.91 8.54
C ASP A 200 -15.64 -20.87 7.55
N ARG A 201 -15.90 -20.39 6.34
CA ARG A 201 -16.56 -21.18 5.29
C ARG A 201 -15.58 -21.83 4.31
N ALA A 202 -14.31 -21.42 4.32
CA ALA A 202 -13.27 -21.94 3.44
C ALA A 202 -11.93 -22.06 4.14
N SER A 203 -11.11 -23.01 3.66
CA SER A 203 -9.69 -23.14 4.03
C SER A 203 -8.83 -22.17 3.20
N PHE A 204 -7.63 -21.85 3.69
CA PHE A 204 -6.70 -20.97 3.03
C PHE A 204 -5.25 -21.38 3.27
N GLU A 205 -4.38 -20.86 2.44
CA GLU A 205 -2.92 -20.92 2.58
C GLU A 205 -2.38 -19.50 2.69
N LEU A 206 -1.29 -19.32 3.46
CA LEU A 206 -0.63 -18.04 3.71
C LEU A 206 0.75 -18.00 3.11
#